data_23c629511264aa69043ba886df4b02f2
#
_entry.id   23c629511264aa69043ba886df4b02f2
#
_cell.length_a   1.000
_cell.length_b   1.000
_cell.length_c   1.000
_cell.angle_alpha   90.00
_cell.angle_beta   90.00
_cell.angle_gamma   90.00
#
_symmetry.space_group_name_H-M   'P 1'
#
loop_
_entity.id
_entity.type
_entity.pdbx_description
1 polymer ?
#
loop_
_entity_poly.entity_id
_entity_poly.type
_entity_poly.pdbx_seq_one_letter_code
_entity_poly.pdbx_strand_id
1 'polypeptide(L)'
;MKSGSTGDKDWQFDENIAAVFVEHARKHIPNYEGVIDKCVSYCDMNLHKQSRIIDVGCATGHTLEKLHSRGFTDLHGVDNSKHMIDLAPKHVATYHVSDRLPPAEYDMVLCNWTLHFIKDKKKYLRSICDNLKVGGTLVLSEKTSKDPEMIRMYHAGKKRMGVPDDEIKKKQAQLENVMFIQSVEWYQSTLESMGFTVSVIDADWCFTTFLCRKEQWIQGTYLTGW
;
A
#
# COMPACT_ATOMS: atom_id res chain seq x y z
N MET A 1 -19.37 -21.29 36.65
CA MET A 1 -18.92 -19.91 36.39
C MET A 1 -18.51 -19.83 34.93
N LYS A 2 -19.32 -19.19 34.07
CA LYS A 2 -19.02 -19.02 32.65
C LYS A 2 -18.32 -17.68 32.48
N SER A 3 -17.03 -17.69 32.11
CA SER A 3 -16.31 -16.48 31.71
C SER A 3 -16.73 -16.13 30.28
N GLY A 4 -17.52 -15.07 30.14
CA GLY A 4 -17.85 -14.53 28.83
C GLY A 4 -16.64 -13.77 28.26
N SER A 5 -16.03 -14.34 27.25
CA SER A 5 -15.08 -13.63 26.38
C SER A 5 -15.94 -12.91 25.32
N THR A 6 -16.18 -11.63 25.52
CA THR A 6 -16.62 -10.72 24.44
C THR A 6 -15.38 -10.41 23.60
N GLY A 7 -15.09 -11.26 22.62
CA GLY A 7 -14.05 -10.96 21.64
C GLY A 7 -14.49 -9.78 20.79
N ASP A 8 -13.83 -8.63 20.95
CA ASP A 8 -13.78 -7.59 19.95
C ASP A 8 -13.34 -8.25 18.65
N LYS A 9 -14.22 -8.24 17.63
CA LYS A 9 -13.83 -8.68 16.30
C LYS A 9 -12.89 -7.60 15.76
N ASP A 10 -11.61 -7.90 15.74
CA ASP A 10 -10.62 -7.12 15.00
C ASP A 10 -11.14 -6.87 13.59
N TRP A 11 -10.95 -5.65 13.09
CA TRP A 11 -11.29 -5.31 11.70
C TRP A 11 -10.62 -6.29 10.75
N GLN A 12 -11.42 -6.99 9.94
CA GLN A 12 -10.92 -7.92 8.92
C GLN A 12 -11.57 -7.58 7.58
N PHE A 13 -10.80 -7.74 6.51
CA PHE A 13 -11.30 -7.68 5.14
C PHE A 13 -12.03 -9.00 4.83
N ASP A 14 -13.32 -9.04 5.22
CA ASP A 14 -14.18 -10.20 5.03
C ASP A 14 -14.72 -10.31 3.59
N GLU A 15 -15.49 -11.37 3.31
CA GLU A 15 -16.08 -11.67 2.00
C GLU A 15 -16.98 -10.52 1.48
N ASN A 16 -17.74 -9.87 2.36
CA ASN A 16 -18.64 -8.79 1.96
C ASN A 16 -17.89 -7.54 1.50
N ILE A 17 -16.77 -7.22 2.18
CA ILE A 17 -15.90 -6.11 1.79
C ILE A 17 -15.15 -6.46 0.52
N ALA A 18 -14.65 -7.70 0.39
CA ALA A 18 -13.91 -8.13 -0.79
C ALA A 18 -14.73 -7.99 -2.08
N ALA A 19 -16.02 -8.34 -2.05
CA ALA A 19 -16.91 -8.25 -3.21
C ALA A 19 -17.11 -6.81 -3.75
N VAL A 20 -16.95 -5.79 -2.91
CA VAL A 20 -17.16 -4.37 -3.27
C VAL A 20 -15.92 -3.50 -3.01
N PHE A 21 -14.75 -4.13 -2.85
CA PHE A 21 -13.55 -3.47 -2.33
C PHE A 21 -13.14 -2.24 -3.13
N VAL A 22 -13.06 -2.32 -4.46
CA VAL A 22 -12.59 -1.21 -5.29
C VAL A 22 -13.54 -0.01 -5.18
N GLU A 23 -14.87 -0.24 -5.21
CA GLU A 23 -15.84 0.84 -5.04
C GLU A 23 -15.75 1.45 -3.65
N HIS A 24 -15.59 0.61 -2.63
CA HIS A 24 -15.38 1.05 -1.27
C HIS A 24 -14.09 1.87 -1.12
N ALA A 25 -12.97 1.41 -1.69
CA ALA A 25 -11.70 2.12 -1.67
C ALA A 25 -11.80 3.51 -2.32
N ARG A 26 -12.46 3.63 -3.47
CA ARG A 26 -12.70 4.92 -4.15
C ARG A 26 -13.42 5.95 -3.28
N LYS A 27 -14.33 5.51 -2.44
CA LYS A 27 -15.08 6.40 -1.53
C LYS A 27 -14.32 6.78 -0.26
N HIS A 28 -13.40 5.90 0.17
CA HIS A 28 -12.74 6.01 1.47
C HIS A 28 -11.28 6.43 1.42
N ILE A 29 -10.62 6.30 0.28
CA ILE A 29 -9.21 6.68 0.10
C ILE A 29 -9.15 7.86 -0.87
N PRO A 30 -8.63 9.01 -0.43
CA PRO A 30 -8.48 10.16 -1.31
C PRO A 30 -7.58 9.82 -2.50
N ASN A 31 -7.95 10.30 -3.67
CA ASN A 31 -7.19 10.13 -4.92
C ASN A 31 -6.80 8.68 -5.25
N TYR A 32 -7.63 7.68 -4.82
CA TYR A 32 -7.32 6.25 -4.97
C TYR A 32 -6.89 5.87 -6.38
N GLU A 33 -7.71 6.21 -7.39
CA GLU A 33 -7.39 5.90 -8.79
C GLU A 33 -6.18 6.70 -9.29
N GLY A 34 -6.06 7.98 -8.92
CA GLY A 34 -4.95 8.82 -9.35
C GLY A 34 -3.60 8.34 -8.83
N VAL A 35 -3.54 7.79 -7.62
CA VAL A 35 -2.32 7.16 -7.08
C VAL A 35 -1.98 5.90 -7.86
N ILE A 36 -2.96 5.03 -8.14
CA ILE A 36 -2.74 3.82 -8.95
C ILE A 36 -2.28 4.19 -10.36
N ASP A 37 -2.89 5.21 -10.99
CA ASP A 37 -2.49 5.67 -12.32
C ASP A 37 -1.06 6.23 -12.34
N LYS A 38 -0.60 6.88 -11.25
CA LYS A 38 0.81 7.27 -11.09
C LYS A 38 1.73 6.06 -11.02
N CYS A 39 1.34 5.01 -10.27
CA CYS A 39 2.10 3.75 -10.21
C CYS A 39 2.23 3.13 -11.61
N VAL A 40 1.13 3.01 -12.34
CA VAL A 40 1.09 2.44 -13.70
C VAL A 40 1.94 3.28 -14.66
N SER A 41 1.78 4.60 -14.63
CA SER A 41 2.55 5.52 -15.48
C SER A 41 4.04 5.43 -15.20
N TYR A 42 4.43 5.34 -13.92
CA TYR A 42 5.83 5.15 -13.55
C TYR A 42 6.39 3.85 -14.12
N CYS A 43 5.64 2.74 -14.00
CA CYS A 43 6.04 1.46 -14.57
C CYS A 43 6.19 1.53 -16.10
N ASP A 44 5.23 2.15 -16.80
CA ASP A 44 5.28 2.31 -18.26
C ASP A 44 6.51 3.08 -18.74
N MET A 45 6.92 4.09 -17.97
CA MET A 45 8.05 4.96 -18.35
C MET A 45 9.41 4.36 -18.02
N ASN A 46 9.51 3.51 -16.99
CA ASN A 46 10.79 3.15 -16.39
C ASN A 46 11.11 1.65 -16.40
N LEU A 47 10.13 0.78 -16.70
CA LEU A 47 10.30 -0.66 -16.61
C LEU A 47 10.05 -1.37 -17.94
N HIS A 48 10.73 -2.49 -18.14
CA HIS A 48 10.42 -3.43 -19.23
C HIS A 48 9.14 -4.21 -18.92
N LYS A 49 8.43 -4.67 -19.94
CA LYS A 49 7.17 -5.41 -19.76
C LYS A 49 7.34 -6.77 -19.04
N GLN A 50 8.57 -7.29 -19.01
CA GLN A 50 8.95 -8.50 -18.29
C GLN A 50 9.57 -8.22 -16.91
N SER A 51 9.62 -6.96 -16.47
CA SER A 51 10.08 -6.60 -15.13
C SER A 51 9.19 -7.25 -14.08
N ARG A 52 9.83 -7.79 -13.03
CA ARG A 52 9.11 -8.44 -11.94
C ARG A 52 8.54 -7.41 -10.97
N ILE A 53 7.23 -7.34 -10.90
CA ILE A 53 6.49 -6.37 -10.08
C ILE A 53 5.65 -7.12 -9.05
N ILE A 54 5.70 -6.66 -7.79
CA ILE A 54 4.80 -7.16 -6.74
C ILE A 54 3.98 -6.02 -6.13
N ASP A 55 2.69 -6.30 -5.91
CA ASP A 55 1.78 -5.46 -5.15
C ASP A 55 1.53 -6.08 -3.77
N VAL A 56 1.92 -5.36 -2.72
CA VAL A 56 1.83 -5.78 -1.32
C VAL A 56 0.56 -5.21 -0.70
N GLY A 57 -0.30 -6.09 -0.19
CA GLY A 57 -1.67 -5.73 0.16
C GLY A 57 -2.51 -5.53 -1.09
N CYS A 58 -2.36 -6.44 -2.07
CA CYS A 58 -2.94 -6.30 -3.41
C CYS A 58 -4.46 -6.40 -3.44
N ALA A 59 -5.10 -6.77 -2.33
CA ALA A 59 -6.54 -6.98 -2.22
C ALA A 59 -7.05 -7.87 -3.39
N THR A 60 -8.04 -7.40 -4.15
CA THR A 60 -8.61 -8.11 -5.31
C THR A 60 -7.81 -7.92 -6.61
N GLY A 61 -6.61 -7.31 -6.55
CA GLY A 61 -5.69 -7.23 -7.69
C GLY A 61 -5.93 -6.06 -8.66
N HIS A 62 -6.69 -5.04 -8.29
CA HIS A 62 -7.05 -3.92 -9.18
C HIS A 62 -5.84 -3.21 -9.82
N THR A 63 -4.78 -2.95 -9.04
CA THR A 63 -3.54 -2.35 -9.57
C THR A 63 -2.85 -3.27 -10.58
N LEU A 64 -2.84 -4.58 -10.29
CA LEU A 64 -2.22 -5.59 -11.15
C LEU A 64 -3.00 -5.76 -12.46
N GLU A 65 -4.34 -5.67 -12.45
CA GLU A 65 -5.15 -5.66 -13.67
C GLU A 65 -4.80 -4.48 -14.59
N LYS A 66 -4.62 -3.28 -14.00
CA LYS A 66 -4.19 -2.11 -14.78
C LYS A 66 -2.79 -2.31 -15.37
N LEU A 67 -1.84 -2.85 -14.62
CA LEU A 67 -0.50 -3.17 -15.14
C LEU A 67 -0.54 -4.24 -16.23
N HIS A 68 -1.32 -5.30 -16.05
CA HIS A 68 -1.52 -6.34 -17.06
C HIS A 68 -2.09 -5.78 -18.36
N SER A 69 -3.08 -4.89 -18.27
CA SER A 69 -3.66 -4.21 -19.44
C SER A 69 -2.65 -3.34 -20.20
N ARG A 70 -1.55 -2.94 -19.55
CA ARG A 70 -0.42 -2.22 -20.15
C ARG A 70 0.66 -3.17 -20.70
N GLY A 71 0.45 -4.48 -20.62
CA GLY A 71 1.32 -5.50 -21.18
C GLY A 71 2.44 -5.99 -20.25
N PHE A 72 2.40 -5.67 -18.95
CA PHE A 72 3.29 -6.29 -17.97
C PHE A 72 2.90 -7.75 -17.74
N THR A 73 3.89 -8.66 -17.68
CA THR A 73 3.66 -10.12 -17.69
C THR A 73 4.20 -10.85 -16.45
N ASP A 74 5.20 -10.32 -15.74
CA ASP A 74 5.73 -10.93 -14.50
C ASP A 74 5.18 -10.18 -13.27
N LEU A 75 3.87 -10.40 -13.03
CA LEU A 75 3.10 -9.72 -11.99
C LEU A 75 2.81 -10.64 -10.82
N HIS A 76 3.00 -10.13 -9.61
CA HIS A 76 2.75 -10.83 -8.36
C HIS A 76 1.88 -9.99 -7.44
N GLY A 77 1.03 -10.64 -6.66
CA GLY A 77 0.25 -10.00 -5.59
C GLY A 77 0.38 -10.78 -4.29
N VAL A 78 0.46 -10.09 -3.17
CA VAL A 78 0.40 -10.70 -1.85
C VAL A 78 -0.60 -9.97 -0.98
N ASP A 79 -1.47 -10.74 -0.31
CA ASP A 79 -2.44 -10.25 0.68
C ASP A 79 -2.65 -11.31 1.74
N ASN A 80 -2.92 -10.92 2.98
CA ASN A 80 -3.21 -11.86 4.06
C ASN A 80 -4.67 -12.34 4.07
N SER A 81 -5.55 -11.63 3.36
CA SER A 81 -6.96 -12.00 3.23
C SER A 81 -7.15 -13.01 2.10
N LYS A 82 -7.48 -14.25 2.46
CA LYS A 82 -7.85 -15.27 1.48
C LYS A 82 -9.07 -14.86 0.65
N HIS A 83 -10.05 -14.16 1.24
CA HIS A 83 -11.25 -13.68 0.55
C HIS A 83 -10.91 -12.70 -0.57
N MET A 84 -9.95 -11.78 -0.32
CA MET A 84 -9.46 -10.87 -1.34
C MET A 84 -8.79 -11.63 -2.49
N ILE A 85 -7.87 -12.52 -2.14
CA ILE A 85 -7.13 -13.29 -3.15
C ILE A 85 -8.05 -14.21 -3.96
N ASP A 86 -9.08 -14.81 -3.37
CA ASP A 86 -10.01 -15.69 -4.09
C ASP A 86 -10.75 -14.94 -5.22
N LEU A 87 -11.03 -13.66 -5.05
CA LEU A 87 -11.67 -12.80 -6.06
C LEU A 87 -10.70 -12.21 -7.08
N ALA A 88 -9.39 -12.26 -6.82
CA ALA A 88 -8.39 -11.72 -7.73
C ALA A 88 -8.32 -12.53 -9.05
N PRO A 89 -8.20 -11.89 -10.23
CA PRO A 89 -8.21 -12.56 -11.54
C PRO A 89 -6.92 -13.36 -11.77
N LYS A 90 -7.02 -14.69 -11.74
CA LYS A 90 -5.85 -15.61 -11.76
C LYS A 90 -5.04 -15.59 -13.06
N HIS A 91 -5.60 -15.06 -14.15
CA HIS A 91 -4.91 -14.91 -15.42
C HIS A 91 -4.03 -13.65 -15.50
N VAL A 92 -4.15 -12.73 -14.51
CA VAL A 92 -3.43 -11.44 -14.47
C VAL A 92 -2.08 -11.57 -13.77
N ALA A 93 -2.03 -12.28 -12.64
CA ALA A 93 -0.84 -12.33 -11.81
C ALA A 93 -0.77 -13.64 -10.99
N THR A 94 0.41 -13.91 -10.43
CA THR A 94 0.59 -14.94 -9.40
C THR A 94 0.25 -14.33 -8.04
N TYR A 95 -0.72 -14.92 -7.33
CA TYR A 95 -1.20 -14.42 -6.05
C TYR A 95 -0.79 -15.32 -4.88
N HIS A 96 -0.41 -14.70 -3.77
CA HIS A 96 0.02 -15.34 -2.53
C HIS A 96 -0.86 -14.92 -1.37
N VAL A 97 -1.42 -15.88 -0.62
CA VAL A 97 -2.08 -15.60 0.66
C VAL A 97 -1.01 -15.65 1.76
N SER A 98 -0.54 -14.46 2.19
CA SER A 98 0.54 -14.36 3.17
C SER A 98 0.57 -12.97 3.80
N ASP A 99 1.03 -12.88 5.06
CA ASP A 99 1.38 -11.65 5.77
C ASP A 99 2.83 -11.20 5.49
N ARG A 100 3.57 -11.94 4.66
CA ARG A 100 4.97 -11.70 4.34
C ARG A 100 5.17 -11.55 2.84
N LEU A 101 6.13 -10.70 2.50
CA LEU A 101 6.60 -10.59 1.12
C LEU A 101 7.21 -11.93 0.68
N PRO A 102 6.74 -12.55 -0.43
CA PRO A 102 7.39 -13.73 -1.00
C PRO A 102 8.85 -13.43 -1.37
N PRO A 103 9.80 -14.30 -0.99
CA PRO A 103 11.23 -14.07 -1.27
C PRO A 103 11.50 -14.18 -2.77
N ALA A 104 11.92 -13.08 -3.38
CA ALA A 104 12.34 -12.99 -4.78
C ALA A 104 13.09 -11.66 -4.98
N GLU A 105 13.73 -11.49 -6.13
CA GLU A 105 14.29 -10.20 -6.53
C GLU A 105 13.28 -9.46 -7.42
N TYR A 106 12.77 -8.33 -6.93
CA TYR A 106 11.78 -7.49 -7.63
C TYR A 106 12.44 -6.26 -8.26
N ASP A 107 11.98 -5.90 -9.45
CA ASP A 107 12.30 -4.62 -10.08
C ASP A 107 11.47 -3.49 -9.47
N MET A 108 10.23 -3.81 -9.05
CA MET A 108 9.27 -2.87 -8.49
C MET A 108 8.46 -3.51 -7.37
N VAL A 109 8.32 -2.79 -6.27
CA VAL A 109 7.38 -3.11 -5.20
C VAL A 109 6.36 -1.97 -5.09
N LEU A 110 5.08 -2.31 -5.17
CA LEU A 110 3.97 -1.43 -4.81
C LEU A 110 3.50 -1.81 -3.41
N CYS A 111 3.32 -0.84 -2.53
CA CYS A 111 2.81 -1.06 -1.18
C CYS A 111 1.90 0.09 -0.80
N ASN A 112 0.67 0.06 -1.30
CA ASN A 112 -0.26 1.15 -1.14
C ASN A 112 -1.29 0.84 -0.05
N TRP A 113 -1.43 1.74 0.92
CA TRP A 113 -2.42 1.71 2.01
C TRP A 113 -2.37 0.43 2.87
N THR A 114 -1.20 -0.16 3.03
CA THR A 114 -1.00 -1.46 3.69
C THR A 114 -0.21 -1.34 4.99
N LEU A 115 0.91 -0.59 5.02
CA LEU A 115 1.80 -0.59 6.19
C LEU A 115 1.18 0.04 7.43
N HIS A 116 0.17 0.90 7.30
CA HIS A 116 -0.48 1.45 8.49
C HIS A 116 -1.27 0.38 9.29
N PHE A 117 -1.49 -0.82 8.75
CA PHE A 117 -2.01 -1.98 9.48
C PHE A 117 -0.89 -2.85 10.08
N ILE A 118 0.37 -2.62 9.73
CA ILE A 118 1.51 -3.42 10.19
C ILE A 118 2.17 -2.75 11.41
N LYS A 119 2.24 -3.46 12.54
CA LYS A 119 2.81 -2.95 13.78
C LYS A 119 4.32 -2.72 13.66
N ASP A 120 5.08 -3.70 13.18
CA ASP A 120 6.53 -3.60 12.98
C ASP A 120 6.87 -3.22 11.54
N LYS A 121 6.61 -1.95 11.20
CA LYS A 121 6.85 -1.38 9.87
C LYS A 121 8.32 -1.43 9.46
N LYS A 122 9.25 -1.18 10.41
CA LYS A 122 10.69 -1.18 10.09
C LYS A 122 11.14 -2.55 9.61
N LYS A 123 10.71 -3.61 10.28
CA LYS A 123 11.02 -4.98 9.86
C LYS A 123 10.42 -5.30 8.50
N TYR A 124 9.19 -4.86 8.24
CA TYR A 124 8.53 -5.10 6.94
C TYR A 124 9.21 -4.31 5.82
N LEU A 125 9.52 -3.02 6.04
CA LEU A 125 10.27 -2.20 5.08
C LEU A 125 11.68 -2.77 4.80
N ARG A 126 12.35 -3.34 5.82
CA ARG A 126 13.62 -4.04 5.63
C ARG A 126 13.43 -5.24 4.71
N SER A 127 12.38 -6.04 4.91
CA SER A 127 12.06 -7.17 4.01
C SER A 127 11.82 -6.72 2.57
N ILE A 128 11.12 -5.59 2.36
CA ILE A 128 10.96 -5.01 1.02
C ILE A 128 12.31 -4.61 0.45
N CYS A 129 13.14 -3.90 1.22
CA CYS A 129 14.47 -3.48 0.80
C CYS A 129 15.35 -4.67 0.39
N ASP A 130 15.34 -5.74 1.18
CA ASP A 130 16.18 -6.93 0.95
C ASP A 130 15.76 -7.68 -0.33
N ASN A 131 14.49 -7.65 -0.69
CA ASN A 131 13.95 -8.31 -1.88
C ASN A 131 13.85 -7.39 -3.11
N LEU A 132 14.17 -6.11 -2.99
CA LEU A 132 14.19 -5.18 -4.11
C LEU A 132 15.60 -5.14 -4.72
N LYS A 133 15.72 -5.25 -6.04
CA LYS A 133 16.99 -5.12 -6.76
C LYS A 133 17.65 -3.76 -6.49
N VAL A 134 18.94 -3.67 -6.61
CA VAL A 134 19.65 -2.37 -6.68
C VAL A 134 19.13 -1.61 -7.91
N GLY A 135 18.82 -0.34 -7.76
CA GLY A 135 18.14 0.47 -8.77
C GLY A 135 16.64 0.21 -8.88
N GLY A 136 16.12 -0.80 -8.17
CA GLY A 136 14.70 -1.08 -8.10
C GLY A 136 13.93 -0.01 -7.33
N THR A 137 12.62 0.02 -7.50
CA THR A 137 11.75 1.09 -6.98
C THR A 137 10.67 0.55 -6.07
N LEU A 138 10.45 1.22 -4.94
CA LEU A 138 9.28 1.08 -4.09
C LEU A 138 8.36 2.29 -4.28
N VAL A 139 7.09 2.09 -4.60
CA VAL A 139 6.05 3.09 -4.37
C VAL A 139 5.26 2.71 -3.13
N LEU A 140 5.17 3.66 -2.21
CA LEU A 140 4.55 3.49 -0.91
C LEU A 140 3.52 4.60 -0.69
N SER A 141 2.25 4.24 -0.52
CA SER A 141 1.19 5.19 -0.17
C SER A 141 0.62 4.85 1.20
N GLU A 142 0.61 5.84 2.11
CA GLU A 142 0.24 5.60 3.48
C GLU A 142 -0.58 6.75 4.09
N LYS A 143 -1.37 6.43 5.10
CA LYS A 143 -1.91 7.45 5.99
C LYS A 143 -0.79 7.94 6.90
N THR A 144 -0.46 9.25 6.80
CA THR A 144 0.73 9.83 7.43
C THR A 144 0.42 10.91 8.47
N SER A 145 -0.85 11.30 8.63
CA SER A 145 -1.22 12.32 9.60
C SER A 145 -2.36 11.87 10.51
N LYS A 146 -2.26 12.29 11.77
CA LYS A 146 -3.32 12.23 12.79
C LYS A 146 -3.82 13.63 13.17
N ASP A 147 -3.40 14.66 12.44
CA ASP A 147 -3.83 16.03 12.68
C ASP A 147 -5.35 16.14 12.62
N PRO A 148 -6.01 16.68 13.65
CA PRO A 148 -7.48 16.74 13.71
C PRO A 148 -8.11 17.55 12.56
N GLU A 149 -7.42 18.58 12.06
CA GLU A 149 -7.89 19.39 10.92
C GLU A 149 -7.85 18.57 9.63
N MET A 150 -6.71 17.91 9.34
CA MET A 150 -6.58 17.03 8.18
C MET A 150 -7.59 15.90 8.20
N ILE A 151 -7.87 15.31 9.38
CA ILE A 151 -8.90 14.29 9.57
C ILE A 151 -10.29 14.83 9.28
N ARG A 152 -10.62 16.06 9.75
CA ARG A 152 -11.92 16.70 9.44
C ARG A 152 -12.10 16.93 7.94
N MET A 153 -11.05 17.43 7.25
CA MET A 153 -11.09 17.66 5.81
C MET A 153 -11.23 16.34 5.03
N TYR A 154 -10.52 15.30 5.44
CA TYR A 154 -10.66 13.95 4.89
C TYR A 154 -12.08 13.41 5.07
N HIS A 155 -12.70 13.58 6.24
CA HIS A 155 -14.10 13.17 6.48
C HIS A 155 -15.08 14.00 5.63
N ALA A 156 -14.85 15.30 5.46
CA ALA A 156 -15.64 16.13 4.57
C ALA A 156 -15.55 15.65 3.11
N GLY A 157 -14.38 15.18 2.69
CA GLY A 157 -14.18 14.53 1.39
C GLY A 157 -15.08 13.29 1.23
N LYS A 158 -15.08 12.38 2.22
CA LYS A 158 -15.93 11.18 2.20
C LYS A 158 -17.41 11.52 2.10
N LYS A 159 -17.88 12.53 2.85
CA LYS A 159 -19.29 13.00 2.77
C LYS A 159 -19.66 13.46 1.35
N ARG A 160 -18.75 14.19 0.68
CA ARG A 160 -18.94 14.60 -0.73
C ARG A 160 -19.04 13.41 -1.69
N MET A 161 -18.37 12.29 -1.34
CA MET A 161 -18.46 11.02 -2.08
C MET A 161 -19.69 10.18 -1.68
N GLY A 162 -20.60 10.73 -0.85
CA GLY A 162 -21.85 10.08 -0.47
C GLY A 162 -21.74 9.10 0.69
N VAL A 163 -20.62 9.09 1.45
CA VAL A 163 -20.48 8.23 2.63
C VAL A 163 -21.24 8.86 3.81
N PRO A 164 -22.19 8.14 4.46
CA PRO A 164 -22.97 8.62 5.59
C PRO A 164 -22.08 8.92 6.82
N ASP A 165 -22.51 9.90 7.63
CA ASP A 165 -21.78 10.33 8.83
C ASP A 165 -21.59 9.23 9.88
N ASP A 166 -22.60 8.42 10.08
CA ASP A 166 -22.58 7.29 11.01
C ASP A 166 -21.59 6.19 10.53
N GLU A 167 -21.53 5.94 9.24
CA GLU A 167 -20.53 5.02 8.65
C GLU A 167 -19.11 5.55 8.83
N ILE A 168 -18.88 6.86 8.59
CA ILE A 168 -17.56 7.48 8.81
C ILE A 168 -17.12 7.32 10.26
N LYS A 169 -18.02 7.64 11.22
CA LYS A 169 -17.74 7.54 12.66
C LYS A 169 -17.48 6.09 13.09
N LYS A 170 -18.33 5.15 12.64
CA LYS A 170 -18.19 3.73 12.94
C LYS A 170 -16.86 3.20 12.44
N LYS A 171 -16.50 3.49 11.18
CA LYS A 171 -15.25 3.05 10.57
C LYS A 171 -14.03 3.68 11.26
N GLN A 172 -14.09 4.96 11.63
CA GLN A 172 -13.03 5.61 12.38
C GLN A 172 -12.76 4.89 13.71
N ALA A 173 -13.82 4.62 14.49
CA ALA A 173 -13.68 3.91 15.76
C ALA A 173 -13.10 2.50 15.60
N GLN A 174 -13.51 1.77 14.54
CA GLN A 174 -12.97 0.44 14.24
C GLN A 174 -11.48 0.47 13.86
N LEU A 175 -11.04 1.51 13.14
CA LEU A 175 -9.67 1.61 12.65
C LEU A 175 -8.70 2.26 13.66
N GLU A 176 -9.20 2.95 14.68
CA GLU A 176 -8.38 3.67 15.65
C GLU A 176 -7.40 2.76 16.40
N ASN A 177 -7.82 1.53 16.69
CA ASN A 177 -7.02 0.55 17.42
C ASN A 177 -6.19 -0.39 16.53
N VAL A 178 -6.41 -0.37 15.20
CA VAL A 178 -5.72 -1.27 14.27
C VAL A 178 -4.73 -0.54 13.35
N MET A 179 -4.81 0.79 13.26
CA MET A 179 -3.89 1.59 12.46
C MET A 179 -2.71 2.12 13.29
N PHE A 180 -1.51 1.82 12.86
CA PHE A 180 -0.23 2.32 13.39
C PHE A 180 0.31 3.40 12.45
N ILE A 181 -0.18 4.64 12.59
CA ILE A 181 0.15 5.74 11.69
C ILE A 181 1.50 6.35 12.08
N GLN A 182 2.36 6.60 11.09
CA GLN A 182 3.64 7.30 11.23
C GLN A 182 3.65 8.56 10.36
N SER A 183 4.49 9.55 10.72
CA SER A 183 4.58 10.81 9.97
C SER A 183 5.35 10.66 8.65
N VAL A 184 5.25 11.67 7.80
CA VAL A 184 6.03 11.78 6.55
C VAL A 184 7.52 11.69 6.84
N GLU A 185 8.01 12.45 7.83
CA GLU A 185 9.41 12.51 8.23
C GLU A 185 9.91 11.15 8.74
N TRP A 186 9.04 10.40 9.44
CA TRP A 186 9.39 9.06 9.90
C TRP A 186 9.60 8.10 8.71
N TYR A 187 8.72 8.15 7.70
CA TYR A 187 8.88 7.32 6.50
C TYR A 187 10.13 7.73 5.73
N GLN A 188 10.34 9.03 5.48
CA GLN A 188 11.51 9.53 4.76
C GLN A 188 12.80 9.09 5.46
N SER A 189 12.99 9.44 6.73
CA SER A 189 14.22 9.10 7.47
C SER A 189 14.45 7.59 7.59
N THR A 190 13.37 6.80 7.75
CA THR A 190 13.48 5.34 7.83
C THR A 190 13.93 4.74 6.50
N LEU A 191 13.32 5.15 5.38
CA LEU A 191 13.65 4.66 4.04
C LEU A 191 15.06 5.10 3.61
N GLU A 192 15.43 6.36 3.86
CA GLU A 192 16.78 6.88 3.61
C GLU A 192 17.83 6.08 4.39
N SER A 193 17.55 5.76 5.67
CA SER A 193 18.45 4.91 6.48
C SER A 193 18.61 3.48 5.94
N MET A 194 17.71 3.04 5.06
CA MET A 194 17.74 1.75 4.38
C MET A 194 18.38 1.83 2.98
N GLY A 195 18.86 3.01 2.56
CA GLY A 195 19.54 3.21 1.28
C GLY A 195 18.61 3.59 0.13
N PHE A 196 17.47 4.20 0.42
CA PHE A 196 16.59 4.75 -0.61
C PHE A 196 16.79 6.25 -0.78
N THR A 197 16.71 6.72 -2.02
CA THR A 197 16.36 8.11 -2.32
C THR A 197 14.84 8.23 -2.30
N VAL A 198 14.29 9.19 -1.54
CA VAL A 198 12.86 9.29 -1.28
C VAL A 198 12.32 10.62 -1.81
N SER A 199 11.25 10.55 -2.60
CA SER A 199 10.50 11.71 -3.09
C SER A 199 9.02 11.55 -2.76
N VAL A 200 8.36 12.64 -2.36
CA VAL A 200 6.89 12.69 -2.26
C VAL A 200 6.33 12.99 -3.64
N ILE A 201 5.46 12.12 -4.16
CA ILE A 201 4.86 12.26 -5.50
C ILE A 201 3.36 12.54 -5.47
N ASP A 202 2.73 12.38 -4.32
CA ASP A 202 1.33 12.72 -4.07
C ASP A 202 1.10 13.00 -2.59
N ALA A 203 0.24 13.96 -2.27
CA ALA A 203 -0.22 14.22 -0.92
C ALA A 203 -1.65 14.75 -0.97
N ASP A 204 -2.55 14.06 -0.26
CA ASP A 204 -3.94 14.45 -0.17
C ASP A 204 -4.46 14.23 1.26
N TRP A 205 -4.77 15.36 1.94
CA TRP A 205 -5.20 15.41 3.34
C TRP A 205 -4.21 14.71 4.29
N CYS A 206 -4.60 13.54 4.78
CA CYS A 206 -3.80 12.75 5.71
C CYS A 206 -3.06 11.58 5.04
N PHE A 207 -3.01 11.53 3.71
CA PHE A 207 -2.32 10.48 2.95
C PHE A 207 -1.16 11.05 2.16
N THR A 208 -0.08 10.28 2.05
CA THR A 208 1.13 10.65 1.30
C THR A 208 1.62 9.45 0.51
N THR A 209 2.02 9.69 -0.73
CA THR A 209 2.65 8.70 -1.61
C THR A 209 4.10 9.04 -1.84
N PHE A 210 4.97 8.07 -1.58
CA PHE A 210 6.41 8.15 -1.74
C PHE A 210 6.87 7.33 -2.94
N LEU A 211 7.78 7.88 -3.71
CA LEU A 211 8.58 7.18 -4.70
C LEU A 211 9.97 6.99 -4.12
N CYS A 212 10.40 5.73 -3.94
CA CYS A 212 11.64 5.39 -3.26
C CYS A 212 12.49 4.54 -4.21
N ARG A 213 13.65 5.05 -4.62
CA ARG A 213 14.61 4.31 -5.45
C ARG A 213 15.71 3.73 -4.57
N LYS A 214 15.96 2.42 -4.68
CA LYS A 214 17.04 1.77 -3.96
C LYS A 214 18.38 2.08 -4.62
N GLU A 215 19.23 2.80 -3.91
CA GLU A 215 20.54 3.20 -4.41
C GLU A 215 21.56 2.05 -4.30
N GLN A 216 22.58 2.10 -5.17
CA GLN A 216 23.73 1.22 -5.04
C GLN A 216 24.61 1.71 -3.89
N TRP A 217 24.81 0.87 -2.88
CA TRP A 217 25.74 1.18 -1.80
C TRP A 217 27.19 0.96 -2.32
N ILE A 218 27.94 2.02 -2.54
CA ILE A 218 29.38 1.95 -2.79
C ILE A 218 30.05 2.53 -1.54
N GLN A 219 30.84 1.71 -0.86
CA GLN A 219 31.59 1.98 0.37
C GLN A 219 31.73 3.48 0.70
N GLY A 220 30.78 4.01 1.49
CA GLY A 220 30.87 5.36 2.08
C GLY A 220 30.30 6.53 1.28
N THR A 221 29.78 6.32 0.07
CA THR A 221 29.19 7.42 -0.74
C THR A 221 28.02 6.91 -1.56
N TYR A 222 26.86 7.61 -1.48
CA TYR A 222 25.75 7.38 -2.39
C TYR A 222 26.09 8.00 -3.75
N LEU A 223 26.14 7.20 -4.81
CA LEU A 223 26.16 7.76 -6.16
C LEU A 223 24.72 8.03 -6.60
N THR A 224 24.32 9.28 -6.58
CA THR A 224 23.15 9.75 -7.29
C THR A 224 23.47 9.76 -8.78
N GLY A 225 23.06 8.71 -9.51
CA GLY A 225 23.11 8.72 -10.97
C GLY A 225 22.01 9.63 -11.51
N TRP A 226 22.40 10.61 -12.30
CA TRP A 226 21.51 11.45 -13.11
C TRP A 226 21.02 10.71 -14.34
#